data_859893cccfd9fd4ec796259c38f6ca44
#
_entry.id   859893cccfd9fd4ec796259c38f6ca44
#
_cell.length_a   1.000
_cell.length_b   1.000
_cell.length_c   1.000
_cell.angle_alpha   90.00
_cell.angle_beta   90.00
_cell.angle_gamma   90.00
#
_symmetry.space_group_name_H-M   'P 1'
#
loop_
_entity.id
_entity.type
_entity.pdbx_description
1 polymer ?
#
loop_
_entity_poly.entity_id
_entity_poly.type
_entity_poly.pdbx_seq_one_letter_code
_entity_poly.pdbx_strand_id
1 'polypeptide(L)'
;IATFVIIRYLIIDKTKRKGVLKIVSSPVSSLFINSNAIDRPTPYENKFQPGEYTIKLIPRADATSSASWEGKVMVYSNSVTYINRELGSSQKTSSGEIFIPTSMKSKPTKANTGEIFIETEPIGAIIKLDNDEKGFSPLLLSEVSKGTHELSVSLPGFFPKIKKINIETGYKVN
;
A
#
# COMPACT_ATOMS: atom_id res chain seq x y z
N ILE A 1 41.35 13.89 2.79
CA ILE A 1 40.43 13.44 1.69
C ILE A 1 39.88 12.04 1.97
N ALA A 2 40.74 11.08 2.35
CA ALA A 2 40.31 9.71 2.67
C ALA A 2 39.30 9.63 3.83
N THR A 3 39.50 10.43 4.89
CA THR A 3 38.61 10.46 6.08
C THR A 3 37.19 10.94 5.74
N PHE A 4 37.08 11.90 4.81
CA PHE A 4 35.79 12.44 4.39
C PHE A 4 34.98 11.41 3.55
N VAL A 5 35.66 10.61 2.74
CA VAL A 5 35.06 9.54 1.94
C VAL A 5 34.57 8.40 2.86
N ILE A 6 35.36 8.04 3.89
CA ILE A 6 34.97 6.99 4.85
C ILE A 6 33.76 7.42 5.68
N ILE A 7 33.72 8.66 6.15
CA ILE A 7 32.57 9.19 6.90
C ILE A 7 31.32 9.22 6.04
N ARG A 8 31.43 9.65 4.77
CA ARG A 8 30.31 9.64 3.83
C ARG A 8 29.80 8.22 3.55
N TYR A 9 30.70 7.26 3.39
CA TYR A 9 30.36 5.85 3.19
C TYR A 9 29.68 5.22 4.43
N LEU A 10 30.20 5.50 5.61
CA LEU A 10 29.67 4.96 6.87
C LEU A 10 28.35 5.61 7.33
N ILE A 11 28.10 6.90 6.98
CA ILE A 11 26.89 7.61 7.38
C ILE A 11 25.77 7.41 6.36
N ILE A 12 26.08 7.38 5.06
CA ILE A 12 25.06 7.27 4.00
C ILE A 12 24.56 5.83 3.85
N ASP A 13 25.41 4.82 4.00
CA ASP A 13 25.02 3.42 3.87
C ASP A 13 24.28 2.85 5.08
N LYS A 14 24.46 3.43 6.28
CA LYS A 14 23.74 2.97 7.49
C LYS A 14 22.26 3.34 7.53
N THR A 15 21.76 4.21 6.65
CA THR A 15 20.43 4.80 6.80
C THR A 15 19.36 4.29 5.84
N LYS A 16 19.71 3.49 4.84
CA LYS A 16 18.71 3.00 3.87
C LYS A 16 18.37 1.54 4.09
N ARG A 17 17.72 1.23 5.22
CA ARG A 17 17.08 -0.08 5.37
C ARG A 17 16.00 -0.24 4.30
N LYS A 18 16.09 -1.34 3.55
CA LYS A 18 15.11 -1.64 2.49
C LYS A 18 13.71 -1.82 3.06
N GLY A 19 12.71 -1.46 2.27
CA GLY A 19 11.33 -1.89 2.47
C GLY A 19 11.02 -3.11 1.62
N VAL A 20 9.87 -3.72 1.87
CA VAL A 20 9.34 -4.85 1.08
C VAL A 20 8.21 -4.33 0.19
N LEU A 21 8.22 -4.72 -1.06
CA LEU A 21 7.11 -4.53 -1.98
C LEU A 21 6.50 -5.89 -2.29
N LYS A 22 5.24 -6.06 -1.92
CA LYS A 22 4.45 -7.26 -2.14
C LYS A 22 3.28 -6.96 -3.04
N ILE A 23 3.18 -7.68 -4.15
CA ILE A 23 2.19 -7.43 -5.21
C ILE A 23 1.43 -8.71 -5.50
N VAL A 24 0.12 -8.63 -5.44
CA VAL A 24 -0.82 -9.70 -5.80
C VAL A 24 -1.78 -9.17 -6.86
N SER A 25 -2.15 -9.97 -7.81
CA SER A 25 -3.22 -9.64 -8.77
C SER A 25 -4.04 -10.86 -9.16
N SER A 26 -5.29 -10.61 -9.49
CA SER A 26 -6.20 -11.54 -10.15
C SER A 26 -6.75 -10.84 -11.39
N PRO A 27 -6.57 -11.42 -12.58
CA PRO A 27 -5.78 -12.62 -12.89
C PRO A 27 -4.27 -12.40 -12.68
N VAL A 28 -3.51 -13.50 -12.74
CA VAL A 28 -2.04 -13.48 -12.73
C VAL A 28 -1.54 -12.57 -13.83
N SER A 29 -0.60 -11.67 -13.49
CA SER A 29 -0.16 -10.63 -14.41
C SER A 29 1.36 -10.63 -14.57
N SER A 30 1.83 -10.26 -15.76
CA SER A 30 3.21 -9.85 -15.98
C SER A 30 3.44 -8.52 -15.27
N LEU A 31 4.58 -8.40 -14.59
CA LEU A 31 4.92 -7.27 -13.73
C LEU A 31 6.03 -6.43 -14.38
N PHE A 32 5.83 -5.11 -14.34
CA PHE A 32 6.85 -4.12 -14.67
C PHE A 32 7.03 -3.19 -13.48
N ILE A 33 8.29 -2.87 -13.17
CA ILE A 33 8.65 -1.91 -12.12
C ILE A 33 9.59 -0.86 -12.75
N ASN A 34 9.18 0.40 -12.70
CA ASN A 34 9.87 1.52 -13.37
C ASN A 34 10.17 1.19 -14.85
N SER A 35 9.17 0.68 -15.57
CA SER A 35 9.24 0.24 -16.97
C SER A 35 10.12 -0.97 -17.26
N ASN A 36 10.82 -1.53 -16.28
CA ASN A 36 11.61 -2.74 -16.42
C ASN A 36 10.72 -3.98 -16.21
N ALA A 37 10.73 -4.90 -17.16
CA ALA A 37 10.04 -6.18 -17.03
C ALA A 37 10.67 -7.01 -15.91
N ILE A 38 9.84 -7.63 -15.10
CA ILE A 38 10.25 -8.57 -14.06
C ILE A 38 9.95 -10.00 -14.59
N ASP A 39 10.94 -10.87 -14.56
CA ASP A 39 10.83 -12.23 -15.11
C ASP A 39 9.81 -13.12 -14.41
N ARG A 40 9.37 -12.73 -13.21
CA ARG A 40 8.36 -13.45 -12.43
C ARG A 40 7.02 -12.70 -12.45
N PRO A 41 5.91 -13.42 -12.75
CA PRO A 41 4.57 -12.83 -12.65
C PRO A 41 4.15 -12.62 -11.18
N THR A 42 2.98 -12.03 -10.99
CA THR A 42 2.30 -11.99 -9.68
C THR A 42 1.88 -13.42 -9.26
N PRO A 43 1.87 -13.76 -7.94
CA PRO A 43 2.29 -12.90 -6.84
C PRO A 43 3.80 -12.68 -6.79
N TYR A 44 4.22 -11.46 -6.43
CA TYR A 44 5.62 -11.06 -6.37
C TYR A 44 5.93 -10.39 -5.03
N GLU A 45 7.11 -10.70 -4.49
CA GLU A 45 7.61 -10.06 -3.27
C GLU A 45 9.14 -9.89 -3.36
N ASN A 46 9.63 -8.70 -3.06
CA ASN A 46 11.07 -8.43 -3.00
C ASN A 46 11.37 -7.17 -2.16
N LYS A 47 12.65 -6.98 -1.82
CA LYS A 47 13.17 -5.84 -1.06
C LYS A 47 13.66 -4.75 -1.99
N PHE A 48 13.19 -3.53 -1.77
CA PHE A 48 13.51 -2.33 -2.55
C PHE A 48 14.11 -1.23 -1.67
N GLN A 49 14.89 -0.34 -2.26
CA GLN A 49 15.30 0.89 -1.59
C GLN A 49 14.05 1.76 -1.36
N PRO A 50 14.02 2.58 -0.28
CA PRO A 50 12.95 3.55 -0.10
C PRO A 50 12.86 4.51 -1.29
N GLY A 51 11.65 4.77 -1.77
CA GLY A 51 11.41 5.63 -2.91
C GLY A 51 10.07 5.37 -3.60
N GLU A 52 9.77 6.16 -4.62
CA GLU A 52 8.61 6.00 -5.50
C GLU A 52 8.91 4.99 -6.60
N TYR A 53 7.96 4.10 -6.86
CA TYR A 53 8.02 3.10 -7.92
C TYR A 53 6.74 3.13 -8.75
N THR A 54 6.90 3.11 -10.07
CA THR A 54 5.78 2.89 -11.00
C THR A 54 5.61 1.40 -11.19
N ILE A 55 4.44 0.88 -10.86
CA ILE A 55 4.08 -0.53 -10.99
C ILE A 55 3.08 -0.67 -12.13
N LYS A 56 3.35 -1.56 -13.09
CA LYS A 56 2.42 -1.89 -14.16
C LYS A 56 2.15 -3.39 -14.15
N LEU A 57 0.87 -3.74 -14.22
CA LEU A 57 0.36 -5.10 -14.26
C LEU A 57 -0.33 -5.31 -15.61
N ILE A 58 0.12 -6.32 -16.35
CA ILE A 58 -0.48 -6.72 -17.63
C ILE A 58 -0.97 -8.17 -17.46
N PRO A 59 -2.29 -8.40 -17.51
CA PRO A 59 -2.86 -9.75 -17.43
C PRO A 59 -2.20 -10.68 -18.46
N ARG A 60 -1.95 -11.94 -18.09
CA ARG A 60 -1.34 -12.91 -19.01
C ARG A 60 -2.36 -13.39 -20.05
N ALA A 61 -1.87 -14.02 -21.09
CA ALA A 61 -2.61 -14.32 -22.33
C ALA A 61 -3.89 -15.17 -22.17
N ASP A 62 -4.02 -15.91 -21.08
CA ASP A 62 -5.22 -16.66 -20.70
C ASP A 62 -6.35 -15.79 -20.13
N ALA A 63 -6.07 -14.50 -19.88
CA ALA A 63 -7.01 -13.50 -19.35
C ALA A 63 -7.12 -12.27 -20.27
N THR A 64 -7.23 -12.48 -21.55
CA THR A 64 -7.20 -11.44 -22.62
C THR A 64 -8.30 -10.39 -22.53
N SER A 65 -9.36 -10.64 -21.74
CA SER A 65 -10.46 -9.69 -21.50
C SER A 65 -10.20 -8.72 -20.36
N SER A 66 -9.08 -8.84 -19.64
CA SER A 66 -8.81 -7.99 -18.49
C SER A 66 -7.93 -6.78 -18.83
N ALA A 67 -8.27 -5.61 -18.28
CA ALA A 67 -7.51 -4.38 -18.48
C ALA A 67 -6.19 -4.39 -17.70
N SER A 68 -5.15 -3.77 -18.25
CA SER A 68 -3.91 -3.51 -17.52
C SER A 68 -4.13 -2.41 -16.46
N TRP A 69 -3.31 -2.45 -15.42
CA TRP A 69 -3.26 -1.40 -14.40
C TRP A 69 -1.85 -0.84 -14.30
N GLU A 70 -1.77 0.48 -14.08
CA GLU A 70 -0.52 1.18 -13.77
C GLU A 70 -0.75 2.18 -12.65
N GLY A 71 0.17 2.24 -11.69
CA GLY A 71 0.09 3.17 -10.57
C GLY A 71 1.43 3.41 -9.91
N LYS A 72 1.54 4.54 -9.19
CA LYS A 72 2.73 4.91 -8.42
C LYS A 72 2.53 4.55 -6.97
N VAL A 73 3.55 4.00 -6.35
CA VAL A 73 3.53 3.60 -4.94
C VAL A 73 4.84 3.99 -4.26
N MET A 74 4.74 4.30 -2.96
CA MET A 74 5.90 4.57 -2.13
C MET A 74 6.32 3.31 -1.37
N VAL A 75 7.62 3.02 -1.38
CA VAL A 75 8.24 2.04 -0.49
C VAL A 75 8.98 2.80 0.61
N TYR A 76 8.70 2.46 1.86
CA TYR A 76 9.37 3.04 3.03
C TYR A 76 10.30 2.04 3.69
N SER A 77 11.35 2.56 4.37
CA SER A 77 12.29 1.72 5.14
C SER A 77 11.55 0.89 6.19
N ASN A 78 11.95 -0.38 6.32
CA ASN A 78 11.38 -1.32 7.32
C ASN A 78 9.85 -1.47 7.26
N SER A 79 9.25 -1.21 6.12
CA SER A 79 7.80 -1.28 5.90
C SER A 79 7.49 -2.26 4.77
N VAL A 80 6.27 -2.76 4.74
CA VAL A 80 5.74 -3.59 3.67
C VAL A 80 4.69 -2.79 2.91
N THR A 81 5.01 -2.36 1.69
CA THR A 81 4.01 -1.85 0.76
C THR A 81 3.31 -3.05 0.11
N TYR A 82 2.04 -3.21 0.39
CA TYR A 82 1.20 -4.29 -0.14
C TYR A 82 0.24 -3.75 -1.19
N ILE A 83 0.25 -4.37 -2.35
CA ILE A 83 -0.64 -4.06 -3.49
C ILE A 83 -1.44 -5.31 -3.81
N ASN A 84 -2.75 -5.20 -3.82
CA ASN A 84 -3.66 -6.22 -4.33
C ASN A 84 -4.56 -5.61 -5.40
N ARG A 85 -4.60 -6.21 -6.59
CA ARG A 85 -5.40 -5.73 -7.73
C ARG A 85 -6.27 -6.84 -8.30
N GLU A 86 -7.54 -6.56 -8.46
CA GLU A 86 -8.52 -7.35 -9.20
C GLU A 86 -8.74 -6.66 -10.54
N LEU A 87 -8.23 -7.24 -11.63
CA LEU A 87 -8.25 -6.64 -12.97
C LEU A 87 -9.48 -7.14 -13.73
N GLY A 88 -10.49 -6.31 -13.86
CA GLY A 88 -11.68 -6.56 -14.66
C GLY A 88 -11.45 -6.25 -16.15
N SER A 89 -12.49 -6.32 -16.96
CA SER A 89 -12.43 -6.06 -18.40
C SER A 89 -12.16 -4.59 -18.76
N SER A 90 -12.26 -3.68 -17.79
CA SER A 90 -11.96 -2.26 -17.93
C SER A 90 -11.47 -1.69 -16.60
N GLN A 91 -10.97 -0.47 -16.59
CA GLN A 91 -10.61 0.22 -15.35
C GLN A 91 -11.81 0.38 -14.40
N LYS A 92 -13.02 0.60 -14.96
CA LYS A 92 -14.25 0.75 -14.17
C LYS A 92 -14.68 -0.55 -13.46
N THR A 93 -14.35 -1.69 -14.04
CA THR A 93 -14.65 -3.01 -13.48
C THR A 93 -13.46 -3.60 -12.70
N SER A 94 -12.35 -2.89 -12.66
CA SER A 94 -11.17 -3.25 -11.86
C SER A 94 -11.28 -2.67 -10.46
N SER A 95 -10.75 -3.40 -9.48
CA SER A 95 -10.70 -2.95 -8.10
C SER A 95 -9.36 -3.30 -7.45
N GLY A 96 -9.16 -2.88 -6.22
CA GLY A 96 -7.99 -3.27 -5.44
C GLY A 96 -7.71 -2.34 -4.28
N GLU A 97 -6.68 -2.67 -3.55
CA GLU A 97 -6.21 -1.91 -2.40
C GLU A 97 -4.68 -1.82 -2.37
N ILE A 98 -4.20 -0.74 -1.78
CA ILE A 98 -2.78 -0.52 -1.50
C ILE A 98 -2.66 -0.17 -0.02
N PHE A 99 -1.82 -0.90 0.73
CA PHE A 99 -1.53 -0.65 2.14
C PHE A 99 -0.07 -0.25 2.30
N ILE A 100 0.16 0.89 2.93
CA ILE A 100 1.50 1.44 3.15
C ILE A 100 1.63 1.86 4.63
N PRO A 101 2.09 0.96 5.53
CA PRO A 101 2.41 1.32 6.89
C PRO A 101 3.64 2.23 6.94
N THR A 102 3.54 3.34 7.66
CA THR A 102 4.64 4.29 7.87
C THR A 102 4.77 4.62 9.35
N SER A 103 5.99 4.85 9.83
CA SER A 103 6.17 5.39 11.18
C SER A 103 5.62 6.81 11.25
N MET A 104 4.89 7.12 12.31
CA MET A 104 4.42 8.49 12.57
C MET A 104 5.61 9.40 12.83
N LYS A 105 5.53 10.66 12.38
CA LYS A 105 6.58 11.67 12.61
C LYS A 105 6.63 12.15 14.06
N SER A 106 5.50 12.11 14.75
CA SER A 106 5.34 12.46 16.16
C SER A 106 4.84 11.27 16.97
N LYS A 107 5.12 11.26 18.25
CA LYS A 107 4.55 10.24 19.16
C LYS A 107 3.03 10.39 19.18
N PRO A 108 2.28 9.27 19.25
CA PRO A 108 0.83 9.32 19.42
C PRO A 108 0.47 10.13 20.67
N THR A 109 -0.58 10.94 20.59
CA THR A 109 -1.11 11.72 21.72
C THR A 109 -1.62 10.79 22.82
N LYS A 110 -2.24 9.68 22.42
CA LYS A 110 -2.72 8.62 23.32
C LYS A 110 -1.81 7.41 23.26
N ALA A 111 -1.47 6.86 24.41
CA ALA A 111 -0.65 5.64 24.47
C ALA A 111 -1.33 4.46 23.75
N ASN A 112 -0.53 3.58 23.16
CA ASN A 112 -1.00 2.38 22.46
C ASN A 112 -1.96 2.66 21.31
N THR A 113 -1.75 3.75 20.58
CA THR A 113 -2.54 4.08 19.37
C THR A 113 -1.67 4.29 18.16
N GLY A 114 -2.30 4.16 16.98
CA GLY A 114 -1.78 4.53 15.68
C GLY A 114 -2.81 5.33 14.89
N GLU A 115 -2.57 5.48 13.61
CA GLU A 115 -3.44 6.21 12.68
C GLU A 115 -3.80 5.35 11.46
N ILE A 116 -4.95 5.65 10.86
CA ILE A 116 -5.36 5.10 9.57
C ILE A 116 -5.73 6.28 8.67
N PHE A 117 -5.11 6.36 7.49
CA PHE A 117 -5.54 7.29 6.45
C PHE A 117 -6.14 6.48 5.30
N ILE A 118 -7.39 6.78 4.96
CA ILE A 118 -8.17 6.06 3.94
C ILE A 118 -8.46 7.02 2.81
N GLU A 119 -8.00 6.66 1.62
CA GLU A 119 -8.32 7.34 0.37
C GLU A 119 -8.96 6.33 -0.58
N THR A 120 -9.96 6.76 -1.35
CA THR A 120 -10.68 5.88 -2.29
C THR A 120 -10.83 6.55 -3.64
N GLU A 121 -10.91 5.74 -4.67
CA GLU A 121 -11.28 6.17 -6.01
C GLU A 121 -12.46 5.29 -6.51
N PRO A 122 -13.64 5.89 -6.71
CA PRO A 122 -14.01 7.30 -6.46
C PRO A 122 -13.94 7.70 -4.97
N ILE A 123 -13.83 9.00 -4.70
CA ILE A 123 -13.91 9.58 -3.35
C ILE A 123 -15.33 9.51 -2.79
N GLY A 124 -15.48 9.73 -1.47
CA GLY A 124 -16.81 9.81 -0.83
C GLY A 124 -17.36 8.45 -0.37
N ALA A 125 -16.53 7.42 -0.34
CA ALA A 125 -16.95 6.12 0.25
C ALA A 125 -17.18 6.25 1.75
N ILE A 126 -18.22 5.56 2.25
CA ILE A 126 -18.53 5.44 3.69
C ILE A 126 -17.48 4.54 4.31
N ILE A 127 -16.85 5.01 5.38
CA ILE A 127 -15.83 4.31 6.14
C ILE A 127 -16.42 3.87 7.47
N LYS A 128 -16.31 2.56 7.76
CA LYS A 128 -16.59 2.00 9.08
C LYS A 128 -15.36 1.32 9.64
N LEU A 129 -15.14 1.48 10.93
CA LEU A 129 -14.11 0.77 11.68
C LEU A 129 -14.78 0.03 12.83
N ASP A 130 -14.58 -1.29 12.90
CA ASP A 130 -15.22 -2.17 13.88
C ASP A 130 -16.77 -2.01 13.91
N ASN A 131 -17.35 -1.90 12.72
CA ASN A 131 -18.78 -1.66 12.48
C ASN A 131 -19.30 -0.26 12.83
N ASP A 132 -18.48 0.61 13.42
CA ASP A 132 -18.84 2.01 13.69
C ASP A 132 -18.55 2.90 12.47
N GLU A 133 -19.52 3.68 12.06
CA GLU A 133 -19.35 4.66 10.98
C GLU A 133 -18.48 5.83 11.44
N LYS A 134 -17.40 6.08 10.68
CA LYS A 134 -16.39 7.10 11.00
C LYS A 134 -16.47 8.32 10.08
N GLY A 135 -17.11 8.21 8.92
CA GLY A 135 -17.27 9.29 7.95
C GLY A 135 -17.02 8.84 6.51
N PHE A 136 -16.54 9.76 5.69
CA PHE A 136 -16.36 9.56 4.25
C PHE A 136 -14.90 9.75 3.83
N SER A 137 -14.46 8.98 2.83
CA SER A 137 -13.11 9.14 2.26
C SER A 137 -12.98 10.45 1.43
N PRO A 138 -11.80 11.12 1.44
CA PRO A 138 -10.62 10.77 2.20
C PRO A 138 -10.77 11.05 3.70
N LEU A 139 -10.29 10.13 4.56
CA LEU A 139 -10.50 10.22 5.99
C LEU A 139 -9.23 9.84 6.76
N LEU A 140 -8.85 10.65 7.76
CA LEU A 140 -7.83 10.32 8.73
C LEU A 140 -8.51 9.93 10.06
N LEU A 141 -8.26 8.71 10.50
CA LEU A 141 -8.61 8.24 11.84
C LEU A 141 -7.37 8.29 12.71
N SER A 142 -7.38 9.18 13.69
CA SER A 142 -6.34 9.29 14.71
C SER A 142 -6.73 8.50 15.94
N GLU A 143 -5.74 8.19 16.79
CA GLU A 143 -5.93 7.51 18.08
C GLU A 143 -6.63 6.14 17.99
N VAL A 144 -6.45 5.43 16.86
CA VAL A 144 -6.94 4.06 16.71
C VAL A 144 -6.13 3.15 17.62
N SER A 145 -6.79 2.34 18.44
CA SER A 145 -6.12 1.44 19.38
C SER A 145 -5.22 0.43 18.67
N LYS A 146 -4.12 0.05 19.32
CA LYS A 146 -3.28 -1.04 18.85
C LYS A 146 -4.09 -2.34 18.81
N GLY A 147 -3.96 -3.10 17.73
CA GLY A 147 -4.65 -4.38 17.56
C GLY A 147 -5.23 -4.57 16.17
N THR A 148 -6.01 -5.62 16.03
CA THR A 148 -6.69 -5.94 14.77
C THR A 148 -8.05 -5.28 14.74
N HIS A 149 -8.33 -4.55 13.68
CA HIS A 149 -9.58 -3.86 13.41
C HIS A 149 -10.19 -4.33 12.09
N GLU A 150 -11.50 -4.27 11.99
CA GLU A 150 -12.21 -4.50 10.74
C GLU A 150 -12.52 -3.15 10.07
N LEU A 151 -11.88 -2.90 8.94
CA LEU A 151 -12.14 -1.74 8.09
C LEU A 151 -13.13 -2.13 7.00
N SER A 152 -14.27 -1.43 6.94
CA SER A 152 -15.25 -1.55 5.88
C SER A 152 -15.32 -0.26 5.07
N VAL A 153 -15.30 -0.41 3.76
CA VAL A 153 -15.39 0.69 2.79
C VAL A 153 -16.53 0.40 1.83
N SER A 154 -17.51 1.27 1.74
CA SER A 154 -18.67 1.10 0.87
C SER A 154 -19.04 2.39 0.14
N LEU A 155 -19.41 2.23 -1.13
CA LEU A 155 -19.88 3.33 -1.97
C LEU A 155 -21.06 2.83 -2.83
N PRO A 156 -22.18 3.56 -2.94
CA PRO A 156 -23.29 3.19 -3.82
C PRO A 156 -22.84 2.89 -5.24
N GLY A 157 -23.26 1.76 -5.80
CA GLY A 157 -22.85 1.28 -7.12
C GLY A 157 -21.56 0.45 -7.14
N PHE A 158 -20.92 0.23 -6.00
CA PHE A 158 -19.72 -0.61 -5.86
C PHE A 158 -19.95 -1.72 -4.82
N PHE A 159 -19.24 -2.83 -5.00
CA PHE A 159 -19.23 -3.89 -3.97
C PHE A 159 -18.45 -3.41 -2.73
N PRO A 160 -19.01 -3.57 -1.52
CA PRO A 160 -18.30 -3.20 -0.30
C PRO A 160 -17.02 -4.05 -0.14
N LYS A 161 -15.98 -3.42 0.35
CA LYS A 161 -14.72 -4.09 0.71
C LYS A 161 -14.57 -4.11 2.22
N ILE A 162 -14.31 -5.29 2.78
CA ILE A 162 -14.08 -5.50 4.21
C ILE A 162 -12.71 -6.13 4.37
N LYS A 163 -11.87 -5.53 5.22
CA LYS A 163 -10.49 -5.99 5.47
C LYS A 163 -10.16 -5.92 6.94
N LYS A 164 -9.46 -6.95 7.42
CA LYS A 164 -8.80 -6.90 8.72
C LYS A 164 -7.46 -6.20 8.57
N ILE A 165 -7.24 -5.17 9.36
CA ILE A 165 -6.01 -4.39 9.40
C ILE A 165 -5.42 -4.45 10.81
N ASN A 166 -4.10 -4.51 10.92
CA ASN A 166 -3.42 -4.50 12.21
C ASN A 166 -2.78 -3.13 12.44
N ILE A 167 -3.11 -2.51 13.57
CA ILE A 167 -2.58 -1.21 13.97
C ILE A 167 -1.49 -1.40 15.02
N GLU A 168 -0.33 -0.83 14.75
CA GLU A 168 0.80 -0.80 15.66
C GLU A 168 0.99 0.60 16.24
N THR A 169 1.42 0.65 17.51
CA THR A 169 1.68 1.92 18.21
C THR A 169 2.70 2.78 17.46
N GLY A 170 2.36 4.01 17.18
CA GLY A 170 3.23 4.98 16.51
C GLY A 170 3.37 4.76 15.00
N TYR A 171 2.50 3.94 14.41
CA TYR A 171 2.42 3.75 12.96
C TYR A 171 1.12 4.32 12.40
N LYS A 172 1.22 4.81 11.16
CA LYS A 172 0.10 5.17 10.31
C LYS A 172 -0.01 4.17 9.16
N VAL A 173 -1.19 3.61 8.96
CA VAL A 173 -1.53 2.79 7.79
C VAL A 173 -2.22 3.69 6.78
N ASN A 174 -1.65 3.78 5.56
CA ASN A 174 -2.23 4.50 4.44
C ASN A 174 -2.77 3.49 3.44
#